data_ef64a2b5638e3b7eb71194b26c257187
#
_entry.id   ef64a2b5638e3b7eb71194b26c257187
#
_cell.length_a   1.000
_cell.length_b   1.000
_cell.length_c   1.000
_cell.angle_alpha   90.00
_cell.angle_beta   90.00
_cell.angle_gamma   90.00
#
_symmetry.space_group_name_H-M   'P 1'
#
loop_
_entity.id
_entity.type
_entity.pdbx_description
1 polymer ?
#
loop_
_entity_poly.entity_id
_entity_poly.type
_entity_poly.pdbx_seq_one_letter_code
_entity_poly.pdbx_strand_id
1 'polypeptide(L)'
;IVDEMPAIERWFRLQWQDHTPPFYGSVDLRNAGYKLAPVDMNLFPGGFNNLSEDMLPSAVQAAQSAIERLCPDARNLVLVPERHTRNLYYLANVARLQRILRQTGLEVRIGSLSEEVREPTRIELPTGETLMLEPLVREGGKVGLAGFTPCAVLLNNDLSAGIPPI
;
A
#
# COMPACT_ATOMS: atom_id res chain seq x y z
N ILE A 1 -15.57 26.99 2.74
CA ILE A 1 -14.71 25.88 3.22
C ILE A 1 -13.55 26.46 4.03
N VAL A 2 -12.80 27.44 3.50
CA VAL A 2 -11.60 27.99 4.19
C VAL A 2 -11.96 28.55 5.56
N ASP A 3 -13.05 29.30 5.66
CA ASP A 3 -13.53 29.93 6.92
C ASP A 3 -13.97 28.89 7.96
N GLU A 4 -14.37 27.69 7.50
CA GLU A 4 -14.84 26.57 8.32
C GLU A 4 -13.74 25.53 8.62
N MET A 5 -12.52 25.74 8.14
CA MET A 5 -11.42 24.77 8.34
C MET A 5 -11.22 24.37 9.81
N PRO A 6 -11.24 25.31 10.79
CA PRO A 6 -11.08 24.91 12.19
C PRO A 6 -12.18 23.97 12.70
N ALA A 7 -13.42 24.18 12.24
CA ALA A 7 -14.55 23.32 12.60
C ALA A 7 -14.43 21.94 11.94
N ILE A 8 -14.01 21.89 10.67
CA ILE A 8 -13.76 20.67 9.91
C ILE A 8 -12.65 19.85 10.57
N GLU A 9 -11.52 20.47 10.88
CA GLU A 9 -10.40 19.81 11.54
C GLU A 9 -10.76 19.27 12.94
N ARG A 10 -11.55 20.05 13.70
CA ARG A 10 -12.05 19.60 14.99
C ARG A 10 -12.95 18.36 14.86
N TRP A 11 -13.84 18.36 13.86
CA TRP A 11 -14.70 17.22 13.58
C TRP A 11 -13.89 15.98 13.22
N PHE A 12 -12.87 16.10 12.34
CA PHE A 12 -11.99 14.99 12.01
C PHE A 12 -11.24 14.47 13.23
N ARG A 13 -10.71 15.34 14.09
CA ARG A 13 -10.05 14.92 15.33
C ARG A 13 -10.95 14.08 16.23
N LEU A 14 -12.23 14.44 16.34
CA LEU A 14 -13.21 13.66 17.10
C LEU A 14 -13.45 12.29 16.45
N GLN A 15 -13.61 12.25 15.12
CA GLN A 15 -13.77 10.99 14.40
C GLN A 15 -12.55 10.06 14.57
N TRP A 16 -11.33 10.61 14.54
CA TRP A 16 -10.12 9.82 14.77
C TRP A 16 -9.99 9.24 16.18
N GLN A 17 -10.65 9.81 17.16
CA GLN A 17 -10.71 9.28 18.53
C GLN A 17 -11.66 8.07 18.61
N ASP A 18 -12.76 8.12 17.88
CA ASP A 18 -13.81 7.10 17.94
C ASP A 18 -13.61 5.97 16.92
N HIS A 19 -12.84 6.20 15.86
CA HIS A 19 -12.66 5.27 14.76
C HIS A 19 -11.18 5.07 14.42
N THR A 20 -10.75 3.81 14.35
CA THR A 20 -9.41 3.49 13.84
C THR A 20 -9.44 3.46 12.32
N PRO A 21 -8.71 4.36 11.64
CA PRO A 21 -8.67 4.35 10.19
C PRO A 21 -7.90 3.12 9.68
N PRO A 22 -8.17 2.66 8.45
CA PRO A 22 -7.35 1.67 7.78
C PRO A 22 -5.92 2.21 7.60
N PHE A 23 -4.96 1.29 7.35
CA PHE A 23 -3.57 1.67 7.13
C PHE A 23 -3.43 2.70 6.00
N TYR A 24 -4.19 2.53 4.92
CA TYR A 24 -4.29 3.43 3.79
C TYR A 24 -5.64 3.26 3.08
N GLY A 25 -5.96 4.18 2.21
CA GLY A 25 -7.15 4.16 1.38
C GLY A 25 -7.09 5.26 0.32
N SER A 26 -7.91 5.16 -0.69
CA SER A 26 -8.13 6.23 -1.65
C SER A 26 -9.60 6.58 -1.76
N VAL A 27 -9.86 7.83 -2.12
CA VAL A 27 -11.21 8.33 -2.37
C VAL A 27 -11.23 9.02 -3.71
N ASP A 28 -12.09 8.56 -4.60
CA ASP A 28 -12.34 9.23 -5.86
C ASP A 28 -13.27 10.41 -5.65
N LEU A 29 -12.82 11.58 -6.11
CA LEU A 29 -13.55 12.84 -5.98
C LEU A 29 -14.07 13.29 -7.35
N ARG A 30 -15.34 13.66 -7.41
CA ARG A 30 -15.93 14.36 -8.55
C ARG A 30 -15.97 15.84 -8.27
N ASN A 31 -15.28 16.62 -9.10
CA ASN A 31 -15.21 18.07 -9.01
C ASN A 31 -15.97 18.69 -10.20
N ALA A 32 -17.06 19.39 -9.88
CA ALA A 32 -17.86 20.13 -10.86
C ALA A 32 -17.55 21.63 -10.85
N GLY A 33 -16.49 22.07 -10.15
CA GLY A 33 -16.15 23.47 -9.97
C GLY A 33 -16.87 24.13 -8.77
N TYR A 34 -18.16 23.99 -8.68
CA TYR A 34 -18.99 24.50 -7.58
C TYR A 34 -19.35 23.47 -6.52
N LYS A 35 -19.07 22.17 -6.79
CA LYS A 35 -19.36 21.06 -5.89
C LYS A 35 -18.26 20.02 -5.98
N LEU A 36 -17.81 19.56 -4.83
CA LEU A 36 -16.94 18.42 -4.67
C LEU A 36 -17.69 17.30 -3.96
N ALA A 37 -17.64 16.08 -4.49
CA ALA A 37 -18.28 14.92 -3.89
C ALA A 37 -17.39 13.70 -3.92
N PRO A 38 -17.23 12.95 -2.80
CA PRO A 38 -16.65 11.62 -2.83
C PRO A 38 -17.64 10.66 -3.52
N VAL A 39 -17.15 9.82 -4.40
CA VAL A 39 -17.98 8.88 -5.18
C VAL A 39 -17.57 7.43 -5.03
N ASP A 40 -16.32 7.18 -4.69
CA ASP A 40 -15.81 5.83 -4.46
C ASP A 40 -14.71 5.83 -3.42
N MET A 41 -14.64 4.75 -2.63
CA MET A 41 -13.60 4.54 -1.64
C MET A 41 -12.98 3.17 -1.82
N ASN A 42 -11.65 3.13 -1.91
CA ASN A 42 -10.91 1.89 -2.10
C ASN A 42 -9.95 1.65 -0.92
N LEU A 43 -10.04 0.46 -0.31
CA LEU A 43 -9.17 0.02 0.78
C LEU A 43 -7.84 -0.57 0.28
N PHE A 44 -7.72 -0.84 -1.01
CA PHE A 44 -6.49 -1.32 -1.67
C PHE A 44 -6.08 -0.33 -2.76
N PRO A 45 -5.60 0.86 -2.36
CA PRO A 45 -5.41 1.98 -3.27
C PRO A 45 -4.33 1.71 -4.31
N GLY A 46 -4.58 2.21 -5.51
CA GLY A 46 -3.59 2.37 -6.55
C GLY A 46 -3.14 3.83 -6.69
N GLY A 47 -2.34 4.11 -7.73
CA GLY A 47 -2.00 5.48 -8.10
C GLY A 47 -0.85 6.11 -7.30
N PHE A 48 -0.12 5.37 -6.47
CA PHE A 48 1.07 5.88 -5.78
C PHE A 48 2.15 6.40 -6.74
N ASN A 49 2.21 5.85 -7.95
CA ASN A 49 3.11 6.32 -9.01
C ASN A 49 2.76 7.74 -9.53
N ASN A 50 1.58 8.27 -9.22
CA ASN A 50 1.17 9.63 -9.55
C ASN A 50 1.61 10.65 -8.49
N LEU A 51 2.13 10.21 -7.34
CA LEU A 51 2.69 11.11 -6.35
C LEU A 51 3.98 11.74 -6.91
N SER A 52 4.03 13.07 -6.92
CA SER A 52 5.21 13.81 -7.28
C SER A 52 6.32 13.65 -6.23
N GLU A 53 7.56 13.93 -6.58
CA GLU A 53 8.71 13.74 -5.68
C GLU A 53 8.61 14.64 -4.43
N ASP A 54 8.01 15.82 -4.54
CA ASP A 54 7.76 16.75 -3.43
C ASP A 54 6.68 16.27 -2.45
N MET A 55 5.80 15.35 -2.88
CA MET A 55 4.80 14.72 -2.00
C MET A 55 5.33 13.52 -1.22
N LEU A 56 6.45 12.93 -1.66
CA LEU A 56 6.99 11.71 -1.03
C LEU A 56 7.33 11.88 0.45
N PRO A 57 7.95 12.97 0.93
CA PRO A 57 8.23 13.14 2.36
C PRO A 57 6.97 13.05 3.21
N SER A 58 5.86 13.67 2.77
CA SER A 58 4.58 13.62 3.47
C SER A 58 3.98 12.19 3.46
N ALA A 59 4.09 11.48 2.33
CA ALA A 59 3.64 10.09 2.22
C ALA A 59 4.44 9.16 3.15
N VAL A 60 5.75 9.34 3.23
CA VAL A 60 6.64 8.59 4.15
C VAL A 60 6.28 8.87 5.60
N GLN A 61 6.09 10.14 5.97
CA GLN A 61 5.71 10.54 7.33
C GLN A 61 4.34 9.93 7.71
N ALA A 62 3.37 9.96 6.81
CA ALA A 62 2.05 9.36 7.04
C ALA A 62 2.14 7.84 7.22
N ALA A 63 2.93 7.16 6.38
CA ALA A 63 3.17 5.73 6.49
C ALA A 63 3.88 5.38 7.81
N GLN A 64 4.89 6.14 8.22
CA GLN A 64 5.58 5.96 9.49
C GLN A 64 4.63 6.10 10.67
N SER A 65 3.81 7.15 10.72
CA SER A 65 2.83 7.35 11.78
C SER A 65 1.79 6.24 11.84
N ALA A 66 1.38 5.68 10.70
CA ALA A 66 0.46 4.55 10.65
C ALA A 66 1.13 3.26 11.16
N ILE A 67 2.39 3.00 10.81
CA ILE A 67 3.16 1.84 11.29
C ILE A 67 3.36 1.93 12.80
N GLU A 68 3.80 3.07 13.33
CA GLU A 68 4.00 3.30 14.78
C GLU A 68 2.73 3.05 15.58
N ARG A 69 1.56 3.36 15.02
CA ARG A 69 0.27 3.14 15.68
C ARG A 69 -0.19 1.68 15.62
N LEU A 70 -0.01 1.01 14.47
CA LEU A 70 -0.59 -0.32 14.23
C LEU A 70 0.38 -1.45 14.56
N CYS A 71 1.66 -1.27 14.34
CA CYS A 71 2.69 -2.28 14.51
C CYS A 71 4.07 -1.65 14.81
N PRO A 72 4.26 -1.02 15.99
CA PRO A 72 5.45 -0.22 16.31
C PRO A 72 6.76 -1.04 16.28
N ASP A 73 6.67 -2.34 16.49
CA ASP A 73 7.83 -3.24 16.47
C ASP A 73 8.13 -3.83 15.10
N ALA A 74 7.39 -3.45 14.06
CA ALA A 74 7.63 -3.94 12.71
C ALA A 74 9.03 -3.56 12.23
N ARG A 75 9.74 -4.54 11.63
CA ARG A 75 11.07 -4.35 11.03
C ARG A 75 11.07 -4.78 9.57
N ASN A 76 10.26 -5.76 9.25
CA ASN A 76 10.15 -6.34 7.93
C ASN A 76 8.69 -6.58 7.55
N LEU A 77 8.39 -6.43 6.27
CA LEU A 77 7.05 -6.45 5.73
C LEU A 77 7.04 -7.15 4.36
N VAL A 78 6.02 -7.97 4.13
CA VAL A 78 5.70 -8.45 2.79
C VAL A 78 4.52 -7.66 2.25
N LEU A 79 4.73 -6.97 1.12
CA LEU A 79 3.68 -6.33 0.36
C LEU A 79 3.12 -7.32 -0.66
N VAL A 80 1.81 -7.54 -0.65
CA VAL A 80 1.13 -8.49 -1.55
C VAL A 80 0.23 -7.71 -2.52
N PRO A 81 0.68 -7.51 -3.77
CA PRO A 81 -0.09 -6.82 -4.80
C PRO A 81 -1.12 -7.74 -5.47
N GLU A 82 -1.92 -7.15 -6.38
CA GLU A 82 -2.77 -7.88 -7.31
C GLU A 82 -1.95 -8.80 -8.21
N ARG A 83 -2.61 -9.83 -8.78
CA ARG A 83 -1.97 -10.84 -9.65
C ARG A 83 -1.58 -10.32 -11.05
N HIS A 84 -1.63 -9.01 -11.28
CA HIS A 84 -1.43 -8.39 -12.59
C HIS A 84 0.05 -8.19 -12.95
N THR A 85 0.78 -9.28 -13.19
CA THR A 85 2.21 -9.22 -13.55
C THR A 85 2.49 -8.56 -14.91
N ARG A 86 1.48 -8.44 -15.78
CA ARG A 86 1.61 -7.85 -17.13
C ARG A 86 1.28 -6.36 -17.19
N ASN A 87 0.65 -5.79 -16.17
CA ASN A 87 0.35 -4.36 -16.12
C ASN A 87 1.51 -3.60 -15.49
N LEU A 88 2.45 -3.14 -16.32
CA LEU A 88 3.64 -2.43 -15.87
C LEU A 88 3.33 -1.10 -15.16
N TYR A 89 2.22 -0.43 -15.49
CA TYR A 89 1.79 0.78 -14.78
C TYR A 89 1.33 0.47 -13.36
N TYR A 90 0.60 -0.63 -13.19
CA TYR A 90 0.24 -1.10 -11.85
C TYR A 90 1.49 -1.52 -11.06
N LEU A 91 2.43 -2.20 -11.69
CA LEU A 91 3.69 -2.56 -11.02
C LEU A 91 4.55 -1.35 -10.67
N ALA A 92 4.51 -0.26 -11.45
CA ALA A 92 5.14 1.01 -11.07
C ALA A 92 4.49 1.63 -9.82
N ASN A 93 3.15 1.51 -9.68
CA ASN A 93 2.44 1.87 -8.45
C ASN A 93 2.94 1.05 -7.25
N VAL A 94 3.08 -0.27 -7.40
CA VAL A 94 3.61 -1.17 -6.35
C VAL A 94 5.05 -0.81 -5.96
N ALA A 95 5.90 -0.52 -6.94
CA ALA A 95 7.27 -0.08 -6.71
C ALA A 95 7.33 1.23 -5.92
N ARG A 96 6.49 2.20 -6.26
CA ARG A 96 6.40 3.47 -5.53
C ARG A 96 5.93 3.26 -4.09
N LEU A 97 4.92 2.43 -3.86
CA LEU A 97 4.47 2.08 -2.51
C LEU A 97 5.58 1.37 -1.73
N GLN A 98 6.29 0.42 -2.34
CA GLN A 98 7.44 -0.24 -1.71
C GLN A 98 8.52 0.77 -1.32
N ARG A 99 8.84 1.74 -2.19
CA ARG A 99 9.81 2.80 -1.92
C ARG A 99 9.39 3.65 -0.72
N ILE A 100 8.13 4.07 -0.64
CA ILE A 100 7.59 4.82 0.50
C ILE A 100 7.77 4.04 1.80
N LEU A 101 7.36 2.78 1.80
CA LEU A 101 7.47 1.91 2.98
C LEU A 101 8.92 1.64 3.40
N ARG A 102 9.84 1.48 2.45
CA ARG A 102 11.28 1.32 2.76
C ARG A 102 11.88 2.58 3.38
N GLN A 103 11.42 3.75 2.98
CA GLN A 103 11.90 5.01 3.56
C GLN A 103 11.43 5.23 5.01
N THR A 104 10.46 4.46 5.52
CA THR A 104 10.13 4.42 6.96
C THR A 104 11.10 3.57 7.79
N GLY A 105 12.10 2.94 7.15
CA GLY A 105 13.08 2.06 7.81
C GLY A 105 12.70 0.58 7.79
N LEU A 106 11.59 0.19 7.16
CA LEU A 106 11.22 -1.21 7.01
C LEU A 106 12.02 -1.90 5.89
N GLU A 107 12.37 -3.17 6.10
CA GLU A 107 12.73 -4.06 5.02
C GLU A 107 11.43 -4.54 4.36
N VAL A 108 11.22 -4.18 3.08
CA VAL A 108 9.98 -4.49 2.35
C VAL A 108 10.30 -5.34 1.14
N ARG A 109 9.73 -6.54 1.09
CA ARG A 109 9.78 -7.45 -0.05
C ARG A 109 8.38 -7.65 -0.62
N ILE A 110 8.27 -8.03 -1.89
CA ILE A 110 6.99 -8.17 -2.59
C ILE A 110 6.69 -9.63 -2.82
N GLY A 111 5.62 -10.09 -2.19
CA GLY A 111 5.11 -11.44 -2.33
C GLY A 111 4.04 -11.53 -3.43
N SER A 112 4.21 -12.43 -4.39
CA SER A 112 3.27 -12.64 -5.48
C SER A 112 2.34 -13.82 -5.23
N LEU A 113 1.06 -13.63 -5.54
CA LEU A 113 0.04 -14.68 -5.60
C LEU A 113 -0.12 -15.26 -7.02
N SER A 114 0.65 -14.75 -8.00
CA SER A 114 0.58 -15.25 -9.38
C SER A 114 1.27 -16.59 -9.52
N GLU A 115 0.58 -17.55 -10.12
CA GLU A 115 1.15 -18.89 -10.46
C GLU A 115 2.30 -18.81 -11.47
N GLU A 116 2.42 -17.67 -12.18
CA GLU A 116 3.52 -17.40 -13.12
C GLU A 116 4.84 -17.12 -12.38
N VAL A 117 4.77 -16.64 -11.11
CA VAL A 117 5.95 -16.32 -10.28
C VAL A 117 6.28 -17.50 -9.38
N ARG A 118 7.07 -18.44 -9.90
CA ARG A 118 7.49 -19.67 -9.18
C ARG A 118 8.85 -19.54 -8.49
N GLU A 119 9.61 -18.54 -8.89
CA GLU A 119 10.93 -18.20 -8.37
C GLU A 119 11.07 -16.66 -8.31
N PRO A 120 12.05 -16.12 -7.58
CA PRO A 120 12.28 -14.68 -7.56
C PRO A 120 12.43 -14.13 -8.98
N THR A 121 11.48 -13.31 -9.39
CA THR A 121 11.35 -12.82 -10.76
C THR A 121 11.59 -11.32 -10.80
N ARG A 122 12.55 -10.90 -11.61
CA ARG A 122 12.90 -9.50 -11.83
C ARG A 122 12.07 -8.93 -12.97
N ILE A 123 11.44 -7.78 -12.72
CA ILE A 123 10.64 -7.05 -13.72
C ILE A 123 11.22 -5.65 -13.88
N GLU A 124 11.53 -5.29 -15.12
CA GLU A 124 11.94 -3.93 -15.46
C GLU A 124 10.70 -3.08 -15.74
N LEU A 125 10.62 -1.93 -15.09
CA LEU A 125 9.51 -1.00 -15.20
C LEU A 125 9.81 0.07 -16.25
N PRO A 126 8.75 0.69 -16.85
CA PRO A 126 8.94 1.79 -17.80
C PRO A 126 9.69 2.99 -17.23
N THR A 127 9.73 3.12 -15.89
CA THR A 127 10.49 4.14 -15.17
C THR A 127 11.99 3.87 -15.14
N GLY A 128 12.47 2.72 -15.61
CA GLY A 128 13.85 2.25 -15.48
C GLY A 128 14.15 1.62 -14.11
N GLU A 129 13.20 1.62 -13.18
CA GLU A 129 13.31 0.91 -11.90
C GLU A 129 13.09 -0.59 -12.08
N THR A 130 13.62 -1.37 -11.16
CA THR A 130 13.44 -2.82 -11.13
C THR A 130 12.61 -3.22 -9.94
N LEU A 131 11.61 -4.08 -10.18
CA LEU A 131 10.80 -4.71 -9.16
C LEU A 131 11.17 -6.18 -9.04
N MET A 132 11.31 -6.69 -7.82
CA MET A 132 11.49 -8.12 -7.56
C MET A 132 10.19 -8.68 -6.99
N LEU A 133 9.60 -9.63 -7.69
CA LEU A 133 8.46 -10.42 -7.22
C LEU A 133 8.94 -11.78 -6.74
N GLU A 134 8.45 -12.23 -5.59
CA GLU A 134 8.83 -13.50 -5.00
C GLU A 134 7.59 -14.34 -4.71
N PRO A 135 7.64 -15.66 -4.91
CA PRO A 135 6.52 -16.53 -4.60
C PRO A 135 6.25 -16.49 -3.09
N LEU A 136 4.98 -16.35 -2.72
CA LEU A 136 4.56 -16.52 -1.33
C LEU A 136 4.67 -17.98 -0.94
N VAL A 137 5.15 -18.22 0.28
CA VAL A 137 5.27 -19.54 0.88
C VAL A 137 4.58 -19.58 2.24
N ARG A 138 4.11 -20.74 2.63
CA ARG A 138 3.56 -20.98 3.96
C ARG A 138 4.46 -21.95 4.73
N GLU A 139 5.03 -21.45 5.80
CA GLU A 139 5.91 -22.24 6.68
C GLU A 139 5.41 -22.13 8.12
N GLY A 140 5.17 -23.28 8.78
CA GLY A 140 4.73 -23.29 10.19
C GLY A 140 3.42 -22.55 10.45
N GLY A 141 2.52 -22.46 9.44
CA GLY A 141 1.25 -21.72 9.55
C GLY A 141 1.37 -20.21 9.31
N LYS A 142 2.56 -19.69 9.03
CA LYS A 142 2.81 -18.28 8.70
C LYS A 142 3.04 -18.12 7.21
N VAL A 143 2.57 -16.98 6.67
CA VAL A 143 2.82 -16.58 5.29
C VAL A 143 4.06 -15.70 5.24
N GLY A 144 4.95 -15.98 4.29
CA GLY A 144 6.19 -15.23 4.09
C GLY A 144 6.78 -15.49 2.72
N LEU A 145 8.10 -15.31 2.59
CA LEU A 145 8.88 -15.64 1.40
C LEU A 145 10.00 -16.59 1.81
N ALA A 146 10.60 -17.29 0.87
CA ALA A 146 11.69 -18.21 1.17
C ALA A 146 12.80 -17.52 1.97
N GLY A 147 13.05 -17.99 3.19
CA GLY A 147 14.02 -17.40 4.13
C GLY A 147 13.67 -16.02 4.66
N PHE A 148 12.41 -15.58 4.53
CA PHE A 148 11.97 -14.27 5.04
C PHE A 148 10.58 -14.37 5.68
N THR A 149 10.55 -14.32 7.01
CA THR A 149 9.33 -14.32 7.80
C THR A 149 9.00 -12.87 8.17
N PRO A 150 7.93 -12.28 7.62
CA PRO A 150 7.60 -10.89 7.89
C PRO A 150 6.98 -10.70 9.28
N CYS A 151 7.16 -9.51 9.88
CA CYS A 151 6.42 -9.06 11.06
C CYS A 151 4.97 -8.73 10.69
N ALA A 152 4.75 -8.24 9.47
CA ALA A 152 3.44 -7.88 8.96
C ALA A 152 3.33 -8.18 7.45
N VAL A 153 2.10 -8.44 7.01
CA VAL A 153 1.74 -8.57 5.59
C VAL A 153 0.80 -7.42 5.26
N LEU A 154 1.18 -6.61 4.28
CA LEU A 154 0.33 -5.55 3.74
C LEU A 154 -0.31 -6.03 2.45
N LEU A 155 -1.63 -6.15 2.46
CA LEU A 155 -2.38 -6.49 1.27
C LEU A 155 -2.62 -5.22 0.43
N ASN A 156 -2.23 -5.25 -0.84
CA ASN A 156 -2.69 -4.34 -1.88
C ASN A 156 -3.48 -5.15 -2.93
N ASN A 157 -4.36 -6.01 -2.41
CA ASN A 157 -5.15 -6.98 -3.14
C ASN A 157 -6.43 -7.25 -2.36
N ASP A 158 -7.57 -7.11 -2.98
CA ASP A 158 -8.89 -7.31 -2.38
C ASP A 158 -9.27 -8.79 -2.20
N LEU A 159 -8.47 -9.69 -2.74
CA LEU A 159 -8.71 -11.13 -2.75
C LEU A 159 -10.07 -11.52 -3.35
N SER A 160 -10.63 -10.70 -4.25
CA SER A 160 -11.93 -10.93 -4.90
C SER A 160 -11.99 -12.25 -5.67
N ALA A 161 -10.83 -12.77 -6.10
CA ALA A 161 -10.70 -14.10 -6.73
C ALA A 161 -10.76 -15.26 -5.72
N GLY A 162 -10.98 -15.00 -4.44
CA GLY A 162 -11.01 -15.98 -3.35
C GLY A 162 -9.69 -16.11 -2.60
N ILE A 163 -9.72 -16.93 -1.54
CA ILE A 163 -8.53 -17.17 -0.71
C ILE A 163 -7.52 -18.00 -1.51
N PRO A 164 -6.29 -17.51 -1.71
CA PRO A 164 -5.30 -18.23 -2.48
C PRO A 164 -4.82 -19.49 -1.74
N PRO A 165 -4.58 -20.60 -2.46
CA PRO A 165 -3.97 -21.79 -1.89
C PRO A 165 -2.47 -21.54 -1.68
N ILE A 166 -2.09 -21.10 -0.49
CA ILE A 166 -0.70 -20.91 -0.08
C ILE A 166 -0.35 -21.96 0.98
#